data_e0dbc115397f1c896a5d87fdf4e3d5f6
#
_entry.id   e0dbc115397f1c896a5d87fdf4e3d5f6
#
_cell.length_a   1.000
_cell.length_b   1.000
_cell.length_c   1.000
_cell.angle_alpha   90.00
_cell.angle_beta   90.00
_cell.angle_gamma   90.00
#
_symmetry.space_group_name_H-M   'P 1'
#
loop_
_entity.id
_entity.type
_entity.pdbx_description
1 polymer ?
#
loop_
_entity_poly.entity_id
_entity_poly.type
_entity_poly.pdbx_seq_one_letter_code
_entity_poly.pdbx_strand_id
1 'polypeptide(L)'
;FASNSDVIVLDLLMPGLDGVDVLRRLAAESSRAQIILMSGMERRLLDSARKVADMQNLNVVGVLQKPFRPAELRTLLTGLVPAAASKSSSVSSPEIVVTVEDLARAISEGEIVLYYQPKIAVKDKRWIGVEALARWQHPVYGLLRPDSFIHIAENTRLALPFTYEVARRALADCVMMGKTMGFKGSLAINVPPSALTEVTVPERLVEILEESGFDKAQLLVEITETSIPSLA
;
A
#
# COMPACT_ATOMS: atom_id res chain seq x y z
N PHE A 1 16.93 5.64 23.61
CA PHE A 1 16.63 5.91 22.20
C PHE A 1 17.50 4.98 21.35
N ALA A 2 16.94 4.02 20.62
CA ALA A 2 17.61 3.20 19.58
C ALA A 2 19.04 2.64 19.89
N SER A 3 19.46 2.58 21.14
CA SER A 3 20.82 2.18 21.53
C SER A 3 21.15 0.72 21.22
N ASN A 4 20.16 -0.06 20.79
CA ASN A 4 20.33 -1.49 20.49
C ASN A 4 19.70 -1.91 19.15
N SER A 5 19.51 -0.99 18.21
CA SER A 5 19.00 -1.31 16.88
C SER A 5 20.15 -1.58 15.94
N ASP A 6 20.07 -2.66 15.16
CA ASP A 6 21.07 -3.01 14.15
C ASP A 6 20.96 -2.10 12.91
N VAL A 7 19.72 -1.74 12.56
CA VAL A 7 19.39 -0.90 11.41
C VAL A 7 18.35 0.16 11.78
N ILE A 8 18.58 1.40 11.34
CA ILE A 8 17.64 2.52 11.50
C ILE A 8 17.28 3.06 10.12
N VAL A 9 15.98 3.07 9.81
CA VAL A 9 15.47 3.78 8.62
C VAL A 9 14.93 5.13 9.08
N LEU A 10 15.62 6.21 8.70
CA LEU A 10 15.36 7.55 9.19
C LEU A 10 14.74 8.44 8.11
N ASP A 11 13.52 8.91 8.34
CA ASP A 11 12.93 9.99 7.55
C ASP A 11 13.55 11.33 7.97
N LEU A 12 13.99 12.12 6.99
CA LEU A 12 14.54 13.44 7.25
C LEU A 12 13.47 14.49 7.50
N LEU A 13 12.25 14.27 7.02
CA LEU A 13 11.13 15.20 7.15
C LEU A 13 10.02 14.58 7.99
N MET A 14 10.06 14.85 9.28
CA MET A 14 9.02 14.42 10.21
C MET A 14 8.38 15.65 10.88
N PRO A 15 7.05 15.68 11.04
CA PRO A 15 6.40 16.78 11.77
C PRO A 15 6.93 16.88 13.20
N GLY A 16 7.46 18.05 13.57
CA GLY A 16 7.92 18.33 14.94
C GLY A 16 9.28 17.77 15.33
N LEU A 17 9.96 17.02 14.42
CA LEU A 17 11.31 16.52 14.67
C LEU A 17 12.14 16.57 13.37
N ASP A 18 13.30 17.24 13.40
CA ASP A 18 14.21 17.26 12.27
C ASP A 18 15.06 15.97 12.25
N GLY A 19 15.07 15.26 11.12
CA GLY A 19 15.89 14.06 10.94
C GLY A 19 17.38 14.31 11.12
N VAL A 20 17.87 15.53 10.83
CA VAL A 20 19.26 15.94 11.09
C VAL A 20 19.54 16.01 12.59
N ASP A 21 18.58 16.43 13.40
CA ASP A 21 18.73 16.44 14.87
C ASP A 21 18.74 15.01 15.44
N VAL A 22 18.01 14.09 14.80
CA VAL A 22 18.11 12.66 15.15
C VAL A 22 19.50 12.12 14.85
N LEU A 23 20.10 12.46 13.71
CA LEU A 23 21.50 12.07 13.37
C LEU A 23 22.48 12.60 14.43
N ARG A 24 22.34 13.85 14.85
CA ARG A 24 23.18 14.42 15.91
C ARG A 24 23.08 13.68 17.22
N ARG A 25 21.85 13.27 17.61
CA ARG A 25 21.63 12.49 18.83
C ARG A 25 22.22 11.09 18.74
N LEU A 26 22.05 10.42 17.60
CA LEU A 26 22.67 9.10 17.37
C LEU A 26 24.19 9.17 17.44
N ALA A 27 24.79 10.24 16.93
CA ALA A 27 26.22 10.46 17.05
C ALA A 27 26.66 10.71 18.49
N ALA A 28 25.94 11.53 19.25
CA ALA A 28 26.21 11.80 20.66
C ALA A 28 26.13 10.52 21.53
N GLU A 29 25.24 9.59 21.17
CA GLU A 29 25.09 8.28 21.81
C GLU A 29 26.08 7.22 21.27
N SER A 30 26.97 7.59 20.35
CA SER A 30 27.94 6.68 19.70
C SER A 30 27.26 5.46 19.08
N SER A 31 26.11 5.66 18.43
CA SER A 31 25.31 4.59 17.80
C SER A 31 26.15 3.87 16.73
N ARG A 32 26.12 2.56 16.76
CA ARG A 32 26.73 1.67 15.75
C ARG A 32 25.73 1.16 14.71
N ALA A 33 24.48 1.61 14.79
CA ALA A 33 23.44 1.20 13.88
C ALA A 33 23.78 1.57 12.43
N GLN A 34 23.41 0.72 11.52
CA GLN A 34 23.43 1.02 10.08
C GLN A 34 22.23 1.90 9.74
N ILE A 35 22.47 3.06 9.10
CA ILE A 35 21.42 4.05 8.87
C ILE A 35 21.06 4.11 7.39
N ILE A 36 19.76 3.99 7.09
CA ILE A 36 19.20 4.28 5.77
C ILE A 36 18.43 5.59 5.89
N LEU A 37 18.86 6.62 5.14
CA LEU A 37 18.18 7.90 5.09
C LEU A 37 17.05 7.85 4.06
N MET A 38 15.89 8.44 4.38
CA MET A 38 14.82 8.62 3.40
C MET A 38 14.25 10.04 3.44
N SER A 39 13.84 10.56 2.27
CA SER A 39 13.23 11.88 2.17
C SER A 39 12.33 11.98 0.94
N GLY A 40 11.25 12.77 1.06
CA GLY A 40 10.37 13.16 -0.05
C GLY A 40 10.81 14.42 -0.79
N MET A 41 11.86 15.10 -0.35
CA MET A 41 12.36 16.34 -0.96
C MET A 41 13.59 16.13 -1.85
N GLU A 42 14.10 17.25 -2.40
CA GLU A 42 15.21 17.27 -3.34
C GLU A 42 16.45 16.51 -2.85
N ARG A 43 17.13 15.86 -3.77
CA ARG A 43 18.38 15.12 -3.58
C ARG A 43 19.42 15.87 -2.75
N ARG A 44 19.43 17.20 -2.86
CA ARG A 44 20.36 18.08 -2.10
C ARG A 44 20.24 17.95 -0.59
N LEU A 45 19.02 17.74 -0.06
CA LEU A 45 18.81 17.57 1.39
C LEU A 45 19.39 16.21 1.86
N LEU A 46 19.18 15.17 1.07
CA LEU A 46 19.75 13.85 1.33
C LEU A 46 21.27 13.88 1.31
N ASP A 47 21.88 14.59 0.33
CA ASP A 47 23.32 14.74 0.24
C ASP A 47 23.89 15.55 1.42
N SER A 48 23.18 16.58 1.87
CA SER A 48 23.56 17.37 3.04
C SER A 48 23.48 16.56 4.34
N ALA A 49 22.39 15.81 4.54
CA ALA A 49 22.22 14.94 5.70
C ALA A 49 23.28 13.83 5.73
N ARG A 50 23.62 13.27 4.57
CA ARG A 50 24.71 12.28 4.45
C ARG A 50 26.05 12.86 4.84
N LYS A 51 26.40 14.06 4.38
CA LYS A 51 27.63 14.76 4.78
C LYS A 51 27.71 14.99 6.30
N VAL A 52 26.57 15.39 6.91
CA VAL A 52 26.51 15.57 8.38
C VAL A 52 26.74 14.25 9.09
N ALA A 53 26.14 13.16 8.61
CA ALA A 53 26.33 11.84 9.19
C ALA A 53 27.78 11.34 9.05
N ASP A 54 28.37 11.52 7.87
CA ASP A 54 29.78 11.16 7.61
C ASP A 54 30.75 11.93 8.51
N MET A 55 30.53 13.25 8.71
CA MET A 55 31.31 14.07 9.62
C MET A 55 31.20 13.63 11.10
N GLN A 56 30.14 12.95 11.45
CA GLN A 56 29.87 12.45 12.79
C GLN A 56 30.18 10.95 12.96
N ASN A 57 30.84 10.34 11.98
CA ASN A 57 31.21 8.92 11.95
C ASN A 57 30.01 7.96 12.11
N LEU A 58 28.83 8.36 11.64
CA LEU A 58 27.67 7.49 11.58
C LEU A 58 27.73 6.62 10.32
N ASN A 59 27.28 5.38 10.44
CA ASN A 59 27.32 4.40 9.35
C ASN A 59 26.07 4.53 8.45
N VAL A 60 26.10 5.43 7.46
CA VAL A 60 25.02 5.58 6.45
C VAL A 60 25.26 4.61 5.30
N VAL A 61 24.43 3.57 5.23
CA VAL A 61 24.55 2.46 4.28
C VAL A 61 23.69 2.63 3.03
N GLY A 62 22.73 3.55 3.06
CA GLY A 62 21.87 3.80 1.90
C GLY A 62 21.02 5.05 2.02
N VAL A 63 20.47 5.47 0.87
CA VAL A 63 19.58 6.62 0.75
C VAL A 63 18.40 6.22 -0.11
N LEU A 64 17.18 6.55 0.33
CA LEU A 64 15.92 6.31 -0.38
C LEU A 64 15.21 7.64 -0.63
N GLN A 65 14.89 7.91 -1.87
CA GLN A 65 14.07 9.07 -2.24
C GLN A 65 12.62 8.65 -2.37
N LYS A 66 11.72 9.29 -1.64
CA LYS A 66 10.28 9.05 -1.76
C LYS A 66 9.73 9.71 -3.03
N PRO A 67 8.81 9.06 -3.76
CA PRO A 67 8.37 7.69 -3.56
C PRO A 67 9.42 6.66 -4.00
N PHE A 68 9.66 5.62 -3.19
CA PHE A 68 10.57 4.54 -3.52
C PHE A 68 9.81 3.20 -3.59
N ARG A 69 10.35 2.26 -4.36
CA ARG A 69 9.79 0.92 -4.48
C ARG A 69 10.21 0.07 -3.28
N PRO A 70 9.32 -0.78 -2.73
CA PRO A 70 9.68 -1.71 -1.64
C PRO A 70 10.91 -2.57 -1.95
N ALA A 71 11.14 -2.89 -3.24
CA ALA A 71 12.33 -3.62 -3.69
C ALA A 71 13.63 -2.87 -3.41
N GLU A 72 13.66 -1.53 -3.54
CA GLU A 72 14.84 -0.71 -3.27
C GLU A 72 15.23 -0.78 -1.78
N LEU A 73 14.26 -0.64 -0.88
CA LEU A 73 14.48 -0.83 0.55
C LEU A 73 14.93 -2.25 0.87
N ARG A 74 14.32 -3.26 0.26
CA ARG A 74 14.69 -4.66 0.45
C ARG A 74 16.14 -4.91 0.02
N THR A 75 16.55 -4.38 -1.13
CA THR A 75 17.95 -4.50 -1.62
C THR A 75 18.94 -3.92 -0.63
N LEU A 76 18.64 -2.75 -0.05
CA LEU A 76 19.50 -2.14 0.97
C LEU A 76 19.56 -3.02 2.23
N LEU A 77 18.42 -3.51 2.72
CA LEU A 77 18.37 -4.34 3.92
C LEU A 77 19.07 -5.70 3.74
N THR A 78 18.95 -6.35 2.58
CA THR A 78 19.63 -7.62 2.30
C THR A 78 21.14 -7.46 2.19
N GLY A 79 21.63 -6.32 1.71
CA GLY A 79 23.06 -6.00 1.66
C GLY A 79 23.69 -5.76 3.04
N LEU A 80 22.91 -5.56 4.09
CA LEU A 80 23.37 -5.26 5.45
C LEU A 80 23.58 -6.49 6.33
N VAL A 81 23.04 -7.65 5.93
CA VAL A 81 23.19 -8.90 6.71
C VAL A 81 24.60 -9.46 6.48
N PRO A 82 25.46 -9.59 7.52
CA PRO A 82 26.76 -10.25 7.38
C PRO A 82 26.56 -11.69 6.89
N ALA A 83 27.36 -12.12 5.93
CA ALA A 83 27.31 -13.46 5.31
C ALA A 83 27.41 -14.65 6.31
N ALA A 84 27.69 -14.39 7.59
CA ALA A 84 27.77 -15.39 8.65
C ALA A 84 26.42 -15.79 9.27
N ALA A 85 25.34 -15.01 9.06
CA ALA A 85 24.00 -15.30 9.59
C ALA A 85 23.07 -16.02 8.57
N SER A 86 23.53 -16.23 7.36
CA SER A 86 22.74 -16.82 6.26
C SER A 86 22.81 -18.35 6.21
N LYS A 87 22.87 -19.05 7.36
CA LYS A 87 22.62 -20.49 7.46
C LYS A 87 21.27 -20.83 8.06
N SER A 88 20.29 -19.99 7.96
CA SER A 88 18.90 -20.39 8.10
C SER A 88 18.20 -20.08 6.78
N SER A 89 18.12 -21.11 5.94
CA SER A 89 17.18 -21.27 4.83
C SER A 89 16.61 -19.93 4.30
N SER A 90 17.33 -19.34 3.36
CA SER A 90 16.65 -18.55 2.33
C SER A 90 15.80 -19.54 1.53
N VAL A 91 14.64 -19.87 2.05
CA VAL A 91 13.53 -20.15 1.18
C VAL A 91 13.35 -18.81 0.46
N SER A 92 13.92 -18.70 -0.71
CA SER A 92 13.51 -17.70 -1.69
C SER A 92 11.99 -17.82 -1.74
N SER A 93 11.29 -16.87 -1.13
CA SER A 93 9.85 -16.78 -1.39
C SER A 93 9.75 -16.79 -2.91
N PRO A 94 9.05 -17.75 -3.53
CA PRO A 94 8.98 -17.81 -4.97
C PRO A 94 8.57 -16.43 -5.44
N GLU A 95 9.30 -15.88 -6.40
CA GLU A 95 8.95 -14.60 -6.99
C GLU A 95 7.51 -14.74 -7.48
N ILE A 96 6.60 -13.97 -6.85
CA ILE A 96 5.18 -14.05 -7.19
C ILE A 96 5.05 -13.43 -8.59
N VAL A 97 5.00 -14.28 -9.59
CA VAL A 97 4.75 -13.89 -10.97
C VAL A 97 3.33 -14.26 -11.30
N VAL A 98 2.47 -13.27 -11.42
CA VAL A 98 1.08 -13.44 -11.86
C VAL A 98 0.89 -12.77 -13.22
N THR A 99 0.11 -13.39 -14.08
CA THR A 99 -0.14 -12.92 -15.45
C THR A 99 -1.51 -12.27 -15.56
N VAL A 100 -1.77 -11.65 -16.71
CA VAL A 100 -3.09 -11.11 -17.06
C VAL A 100 -4.13 -12.24 -17.12
N GLU A 101 -3.76 -13.39 -17.63
CA GLU A 101 -4.61 -14.56 -17.74
C GLU A 101 -4.96 -15.13 -16.37
N ASP A 102 -4.00 -15.18 -15.45
CA ASP A 102 -4.25 -15.60 -14.07
C ASP A 102 -5.26 -14.67 -13.37
N LEU A 103 -5.09 -13.37 -13.53
CA LEU A 103 -6.02 -12.40 -12.96
C LEU A 103 -7.40 -12.45 -13.61
N ALA A 104 -7.48 -12.66 -14.93
CA ALA A 104 -8.75 -12.84 -15.63
C ALA A 104 -9.50 -14.06 -15.11
N ARG A 105 -8.81 -15.18 -14.91
CA ARG A 105 -9.35 -16.37 -14.27
C ARG A 105 -9.80 -16.09 -12.84
N ALA A 106 -8.98 -15.42 -12.04
CA ALA A 106 -9.29 -15.09 -10.65
C ALA A 106 -10.59 -14.27 -10.50
N ILE A 107 -10.83 -13.34 -11.43
CA ILE A 107 -12.06 -12.56 -11.48
C ILE A 107 -13.26 -13.47 -11.77
N SER A 108 -13.13 -14.39 -12.74
CA SER A 108 -14.22 -15.28 -13.16
C SER A 108 -14.52 -16.42 -12.18
N GLU A 109 -13.49 -16.93 -11.51
CA GLU A 109 -13.60 -18.07 -10.59
C GLU A 109 -13.82 -17.66 -9.13
N GLY A 110 -13.89 -16.35 -8.87
CA GLY A 110 -14.22 -15.86 -7.53
C GLY A 110 -13.06 -15.87 -6.55
N GLU A 111 -11.82 -15.90 -7.02
CA GLU A 111 -10.62 -15.88 -6.18
C GLU A 111 -10.32 -14.49 -5.59
N ILE A 112 -10.95 -13.42 -6.11
CA ILE A 112 -10.84 -12.08 -5.55
C ILE A 112 -11.73 -12.02 -4.30
N VAL A 113 -11.14 -11.79 -3.15
CA VAL A 113 -11.84 -11.64 -1.87
C VAL A 113 -11.66 -10.22 -1.34
N LEU A 114 -12.56 -9.77 -0.47
CA LEU A 114 -12.49 -8.42 0.08
C LEU A 114 -12.19 -8.45 1.58
N TYR A 115 -11.29 -7.59 1.98
CA TYR A 115 -11.05 -7.23 3.37
C TYR A 115 -11.61 -5.83 3.61
N TYR A 116 -12.11 -5.59 4.80
CA TYR A 116 -12.76 -4.34 5.12
C TYR A 116 -11.99 -3.60 6.20
N GLN A 117 -11.54 -2.39 5.86
CA GLN A 117 -10.91 -1.50 6.82
C GLN A 117 -11.96 -0.58 7.43
N PRO A 118 -12.18 -0.61 8.75
CA PRO A 118 -13.19 0.22 9.39
C PRO A 118 -12.80 1.69 9.37
N LYS A 119 -13.77 2.55 9.04
CA LYS A 119 -13.69 4.01 9.15
C LYS A 119 -14.34 4.44 10.47
N ILE A 120 -13.55 5.08 11.33
CA ILE A 120 -13.97 5.47 12.68
C ILE A 120 -14.02 6.99 12.79
N ALA A 121 -15.11 7.54 13.29
CA ALA A 121 -15.21 8.95 13.61
C ALA A 121 -14.28 9.32 14.76
N VAL A 122 -13.41 10.30 14.55
CA VAL A 122 -12.38 10.70 15.55
C VAL A 122 -13.02 11.22 16.83
N LYS A 123 -14.13 11.97 16.71
CA LYS A 123 -14.81 12.68 17.82
C LYS A 123 -15.39 11.73 18.87
N ASP A 124 -16.10 10.71 18.44
CA ASP A 124 -16.91 9.85 19.31
C ASP A 124 -16.59 8.35 19.17
N LYS A 125 -15.54 8.04 18.39
CA LYS A 125 -15.05 6.67 18.15
C LYS A 125 -16.09 5.72 17.53
N ARG A 126 -17.18 6.25 16.97
CA ARG A 126 -18.18 5.43 16.29
C ARG A 126 -17.67 4.87 14.98
N TRP A 127 -18.08 3.66 14.67
CA TRP A 127 -17.91 3.06 13.38
C TRP A 127 -18.86 3.73 12.36
N ILE A 128 -18.30 4.38 11.33
CA ILE A 128 -19.06 5.18 10.36
C ILE A 128 -19.02 4.60 8.95
N GLY A 129 -18.18 3.63 8.68
CA GLY A 129 -18.06 3.04 7.37
C GLY A 129 -16.94 2.01 7.28
N VAL A 130 -16.79 1.48 6.08
CA VAL A 130 -15.70 0.57 5.71
C VAL A 130 -15.12 0.96 4.36
N GLU A 131 -13.85 0.65 4.17
CA GLU A 131 -13.20 0.64 2.86
C GLU A 131 -12.97 -0.80 2.43
N ALA A 132 -13.41 -1.13 1.21
CA ALA A 132 -13.21 -2.45 0.63
C ALA A 132 -11.82 -2.53 -0.02
N LEU A 133 -11.03 -3.45 0.47
CA LEU A 133 -9.65 -3.68 0.05
C LEU A 133 -9.54 -5.06 -0.59
N ALA A 134 -9.31 -5.10 -1.89
CA ALA A 134 -9.17 -6.35 -2.63
C ALA A 134 -7.97 -7.16 -2.14
N ARG A 135 -8.15 -8.47 -2.13
CA ARG A 135 -7.11 -9.49 -1.92
C ARG A 135 -7.35 -10.59 -2.94
N TRP A 136 -6.33 -11.33 -3.28
CA TRP A 136 -6.47 -12.45 -4.18
C TRP A 136 -6.12 -13.75 -3.46
N GLN A 137 -7.09 -14.63 -3.30
CA GLN A 137 -6.88 -15.97 -2.77
C GLN A 137 -6.34 -16.87 -3.88
N HIS A 138 -5.03 -16.74 -4.15
CA HIS A 138 -4.38 -17.44 -5.24
C HIS A 138 -4.17 -18.93 -4.88
N PRO A 139 -4.50 -19.89 -5.79
CA PRO A 139 -4.44 -21.32 -5.47
C PRO A 139 -3.04 -21.84 -5.14
N VAL A 140 -1.99 -21.19 -5.65
CA VAL A 140 -0.59 -21.59 -5.44
C VAL A 140 0.10 -20.71 -4.39
N TYR A 141 -0.08 -19.38 -4.48
CA TYR A 141 0.63 -18.41 -3.64
C TYR A 141 -0.11 -18.03 -2.37
N GLY A 142 -1.33 -18.56 -2.15
CA GLY A 142 -2.17 -18.18 -1.01
C GLY A 142 -2.71 -16.75 -1.13
N LEU A 143 -2.86 -16.05 -0.02
CA LEU A 143 -3.44 -14.71 0.02
C LEU A 143 -2.46 -13.64 -0.47
N LEU A 144 -2.71 -13.11 -1.66
CA LEU A 144 -1.93 -12.04 -2.27
C LEU A 144 -2.50 -10.66 -1.91
N ARG A 145 -1.60 -9.70 -1.67
CA ARG A 145 -1.92 -8.30 -1.46
C ARG A 145 -2.04 -7.55 -2.80
N PRO A 146 -2.73 -6.39 -2.83
CA PRO A 146 -2.90 -5.60 -4.05
C PRO A 146 -1.60 -5.30 -4.79
N ASP A 147 -0.52 -4.99 -4.08
CA ASP A 147 0.79 -4.67 -4.64
C ASP A 147 1.30 -5.74 -5.63
N SER A 148 0.84 -6.98 -5.48
CA SER A 148 1.27 -8.09 -6.32
C SER A 148 0.51 -8.17 -7.66
N PHE A 149 -0.69 -7.58 -7.78
CA PHE A 149 -1.54 -7.78 -8.95
C PHE A 149 -2.32 -6.55 -9.42
N ILE A 150 -2.49 -5.51 -8.55
CA ILE A 150 -3.35 -4.37 -8.89
C ILE A 150 -2.88 -3.64 -10.16
N HIS A 151 -1.55 -3.56 -10.35
CA HIS A 151 -0.96 -2.95 -11.53
C HIS A 151 -1.34 -3.68 -12.84
N ILE A 152 -1.60 -4.99 -12.77
CA ILE A 152 -2.10 -5.77 -13.92
C ILE A 152 -3.55 -5.37 -14.20
N ALA A 153 -4.38 -5.28 -13.17
CA ALA A 153 -5.75 -4.84 -13.34
C ALA A 153 -5.82 -3.44 -13.96
N GLU A 154 -5.08 -2.48 -13.39
CA GLU A 154 -5.13 -1.07 -13.78
C GLU A 154 -4.59 -0.78 -15.19
N ASN A 155 -3.56 -1.51 -15.63
CA ASN A 155 -2.87 -1.25 -16.89
C ASN A 155 -3.29 -2.19 -18.05
N THR A 156 -4.37 -2.96 -17.87
CA THR A 156 -4.86 -3.88 -18.89
C THR A 156 -6.37 -3.74 -19.08
N ARG A 157 -6.92 -4.47 -20.03
CA ARG A 157 -8.38 -4.60 -20.25
C ARG A 157 -9.14 -5.16 -19.04
N LEU A 158 -8.46 -5.57 -17.98
CA LEU A 158 -9.09 -6.10 -16.77
C LEU A 158 -9.51 -5.02 -15.77
N ALA A 159 -9.17 -3.74 -16.00
CA ALA A 159 -9.54 -2.64 -15.12
C ALA A 159 -11.05 -2.60 -14.84
N LEU A 160 -11.88 -2.67 -15.86
CA LEU A 160 -13.34 -2.66 -15.73
C LEU A 160 -13.90 -3.95 -15.13
N PRO A 161 -13.60 -5.16 -15.65
CA PRO A 161 -14.07 -6.40 -15.03
C PRO A 161 -13.70 -6.52 -13.56
N PHE A 162 -12.47 -6.13 -13.20
CA PHE A 162 -12.01 -6.13 -11.81
C PHE A 162 -12.79 -5.13 -10.95
N THR A 163 -12.96 -3.90 -11.43
CA THR A 163 -13.72 -2.85 -10.72
C THR A 163 -15.16 -3.28 -10.47
N TYR A 164 -15.83 -3.85 -11.46
CA TYR A 164 -17.23 -4.31 -11.33
C TYR A 164 -17.35 -5.50 -10.39
N GLU A 165 -16.40 -6.42 -10.40
CA GLU A 165 -16.39 -7.56 -9.48
C GLU A 165 -16.20 -7.10 -8.02
N VAL A 166 -15.24 -6.19 -7.79
CA VAL A 166 -15.02 -5.59 -6.47
C VAL A 166 -16.27 -4.84 -5.99
N ALA A 167 -16.87 -4.02 -6.85
CA ALA A 167 -18.09 -3.27 -6.50
C ALA A 167 -19.24 -4.22 -6.13
N ARG A 168 -19.51 -5.23 -6.97
CA ARG A 168 -20.59 -6.20 -6.75
C ARG A 168 -20.45 -6.94 -5.42
N ARG A 169 -19.23 -7.43 -5.14
CA ARG A 169 -18.95 -8.14 -3.87
C ARG A 169 -19.04 -7.21 -2.67
N ALA A 170 -18.43 -6.04 -2.74
CA ALA A 170 -18.42 -5.08 -1.64
C ALA A 170 -19.84 -4.67 -1.24
N LEU A 171 -20.70 -4.41 -2.23
CA LEU A 171 -22.11 -4.06 -2.00
C LEU A 171 -22.88 -5.23 -1.38
N ALA A 172 -22.73 -6.45 -1.91
CA ALA A 172 -23.38 -7.63 -1.38
C ALA A 172 -22.95 -7.92 0.08
N ASP A 173 -21.67 -7.81 0.37
CA ASP A 173 -21.14 -8.00 1.72
C ASP A 173 -21.64 -6.94 2.69
N CYS A 174 -21.70 -5.65 2.29
CA CYS A 174 -22.25 -4.59 3.13
C CYS A 174 -23.75 -4.76 3.40
N VAL A 175 -24.52 -5.20 2.41
CA VAL A 175 -25.93 -5.56 2.62
C VAL A 175 -26.05 -6.72 3.63
N MET A 176 -25.20 -7.72 3.52
CA MET A 176 -25.15 -8.84 4.47
C MET A 176 -24.75 -8.39 5.87
N MET A 177 -23.72 -7.52 5.99
CA MET A 177 -23.34 -6.91 7.27
C MET A 177 -24.47 -6.09 7.88
N GLY A 178 -25.25 -5.40 7.04
CA GLY A 178 -26.47 -4.71 7.48
C GLY A 178 -27.48 -5.63 8.13
N LYS A 179 -27.71 -6.78 7.49
CA LYS A 179 -28.68 -7.78 7.98
C LYS A 179 -28.22 -8.55 9.22
N THR A 180 -26.91 -8.86 9.30
CA THR A 180 -26.36 -9.73 10.35
C THR A 180 -25.84 -8.98 11.56
N MET A 181 -25.27 -7.79 11.36
CA MET A 181 -24.61 -7.00 12.42
C MET A 181 -25.21 -5.61 12.61
N GLY A 182 -26.24 -5.25 11.84
CA GLY A 182 -26.86 -3.93 11.90
C GLY A 182 -25.96 -2.81 11.34
N PHE A 183 -25.03 -3.12 10.45
CA PHE A 183 -24.18 -2.12 9.81
C PHE A 183 -25.01 -1.11 9.01
N LYS A 184 -24.79 0.17 9.26
CA LYS A 184 -25.44 1.31 8.59
C LYS A 184 -24.45 2.37 8.13
N GLY A 185 -23.18 2.00 7.99
CA GLY A 185 -22.12 2.92 7.60
C GLY A 185 -21.94 3.01 6.09
N SER A 186 -21.06 3.92 5.69
CA SER A 186 -20.67 4.07 4.29
C SER A 186 -19.74 2.94 3.83
N LEU A 187 -19.83 2.62 2.54
CA LEU A 187 -18.88 1.75 1.84
C LEU A 187 -18.02 2.60 0.93
N ALA A 188 -16.70 2.50 1.05
CA ALA A 188 -15.77 3.06 0.08
C ALA A 188 -15.19 1.95 -0.81
N ILE A 189 -15.16 2.20 -2.11
CA ILE A 189 -14.53 1.34 -3.11
C ILE A 189 -13.51 2.15 -3.91
N ASN A 190 -12.34 1.55 -4.17
CA ASN A 190 -11.32 2.15 -5.01
C ASN A 190 -11.62 1.88 -6.49
N VAL A 191 -11.59 2.94 -7.31
CA VAL A 191 -11.78 2.87 -8.76
C VAL A 191 -10.56 3.49 -9.43
N PRO A 192 -9.85 2.77 -10.30
CA PRO A 192 -8.69 3.31 -10.99
C PRO A 192 -9.11 4.38 -12.01
N PRO A 193 -8.29 5.43 -12.22
CA PRO A 193 -8.59 6.48 -13.21
C PRO A 193 -8.81 5.93 -14.62
N SER A 194 -8.12 4.85 -14.99
CA SER A 194 -8.29 4.18 -16.28
C SER A 194 -9.72 3.66 -16.50
N ALA A 195 -10.41 3.25 -15.44
CA ALA A 195 -11.80 2.83 -15.53
C ALA A 195 -12.73 4.01 -15.80
N LEU A 196 -12.41 5.20 -15.30
CA LEU A 196 -13.25 6.40 -15.46
C LEU A 196 -13.18 7.03 -16.86
N THR A 197 -12.25 6.62 -17.69
CA THR A 197 -12.18 7.07 -19.09
C THR A 197 -13.29 6.48 -19.96
N GLU A 198 -13.90 5.39 -19.52
CA GLU A 198 -15.02 4.74 -20.19
C GLU A 198 -16.34 5.38 -19.77
N VAL A 199 -17.07 5.95 -20.74
CA VAL A 199 -18.29 6.72 -20.50
C VAL A 199 -19.40 5.88 -19.85
N THR A 200 -19.37 4.57 -20.03
CA THR A 200 -20.39 3.63 -19.52
C THR A 200 -20.17 3.18 -18.08
N VAL A 201 -19.05 3.56 -17.45
CA VAL A 201 -18.73 3.10 -16.09
C VAL A 201 -19.69 3.64 -15.03
N PRO A 202 -20.06 4.93 -15.03
CA PRO A 202 -21.02 5.43 -14.05
C PRO A 202 -22.36 4.70 -14.12
N GLU A 203 -22.90 4.51 -15.33
CA GLU A 203 -24.17 3.81 -15.53
C GLU A 203 -24.08 2.37 -15.03
N ARG A 204 -23.00 1.66 -15.35
CA ARG A 204 -22.82 0.27 -14.91
C ARG A 204 -22.65 0.14 -13.40
N LEU A 205 -21.96 1.06 -12.75
CA LEU A 205 -21.84 1.08 -11.30
C LEU A 205 -23.20 1.37 -10.63
N VAL A 206 -24.01 2.26 -11.22
CA VAL A 206 -25.38 2.53 -10.75
C VAL A 206 -26.23 1.28 -10.87
N GLU A 207 -26.20 0.57 -11.98
CA GLU A 207 -26.93 -0.71 -12.14
C GLU A 207 -26.53 -1.73 -11.06
N ILE A 208 -25.23 -1.95 -10.85
CA ILE A 208 -24.73 -2.87 -9.81
C ILE A 208 -25.21 -2.44 -8.42
N LEU A 209 -25.21 -1.14 -8.15
CA LEU A 209 -25.69 -0.58 -6.89
C LEU A 209 -27.20 -0.84 -6.69
N GLU A 210 -28.02 -0.58 -7.71
CA GLU A 210 -29.47 -0.83 -7.68
C GLU A 210 -29.79 -2.31 -7.49
N GLU A 211 -29.09 -3.19 -8.23
CA GLU A 211 -29.22 -4.64 -8.09
C GLU A 211 -28.89 -5.13 -6.66
N SER A 212 -27.95 -4.48 -5.98
CA SER A 212 -27.52 -4.87 -4.63
C SER A 212 -28.53 -4.54 -3.52
N GLY A 213 -29.34 -3.50 -3.72
CA GLY A 213 -30.22 -2.94 -2.69
C GLY A 213 -29.50 -2.16 -1.60
N PHE A 214 -28.21 -1.81 -1.79
CA PHE A 214 -27.46 -0.95 -0.87
C PHE A 214 -27.89 0.52 -1.05
N ASP A 215 -27.88 1.31 0.04
CA ASP A 215 -28.25 2.72 -0.02
C ASP A 215 -27.19 3.51 -0.78
N LYS A 216 -27.61 4.10 -1.91
CA LYS A 216 -26.73 4.91 -2.78
C LYS A 216 -26.07 6.09 -2.06
N ALA A 217 -26.71 6.65 -1.05
CA ALA A 217 -26.15 7.76 -0.26
C ALA A 217 -24.97 7.34 0.62
N GLN A 218 -24.75 6.04 0.78
CA GLN A 218 -23.68 5.47 1.58
C GLN A 218 -22.52 4.92 0.75
N LEU A 219 -22.60 4.94 -0.59
CA LEU A 219 -21.49 4.53 -1.46
C LEU A 219 -20.53 5.69 -1.71
N LEU A 220 -19.25 5.48 -1.46
CA LEU A 220 -18.13 6.38 -1.76
C LEU A 220 -17.26 5.72 -2.84
N VAL A 221 -16.98 6.45 -3.90
CA VAL A 221 -16.00 6.04 -4.93
C VAL A 221 -14.73 6.84 -4.69
N GLU A 222 -13.66 6.14 -4.39
CA GLU A 222 -12.33 6.72 -4.18
C GLU A 222 -11.48 6.53 -5.44
N ILE A 223 -10.92 7.63 -5.95
CA ILE A 223 -10.06 7.61 -7.14
C ILE A 223 -8.60 7.60 -6.67
N THR A 224 -7.84 6.58 -7.08
CA THR A 224 -6.44 6.45 -6.67
C THR A 224 -5.54 7.41 -7.46
N GLU A 225 -4.69 8.19 -6.76
CA GLU A 225 -3.80 9.20 -7.38
C GLU A 225 -2.66 8.59 -8.22
N THR A 226 -2.36 7.31 -8.05
CA THR A 226 -1.17 6.64 -8.60
C THR A 226 -1.12 6.56 -10.12
N SER A 227 -2.19 6.94 -10.80
CA SER A 227 -2.33 6.78 -12.26
C SER A 227 -2.73 8.08 -13.00
N ILE A 228 -2.68 9.24 -12.35
CA ILE A 228 -2.94 10.50 -13.06
C ILE A 228 -1.68 10.82 -13.87
N PRO A 229 -1.72 10.75 -15.23
CA PRO A 229 -0.63 11.25 -16.04
C PRO A 229 -0.46 12.73 -15.72
N SER A 230 0.77 13.16 -15.42
CA SER A 230 1.07 14.59 -15.34
C SER A 230 0.63 15.22 -16.65
N LEU A 231 -0.39 16.05 -16.60
CA LEU A 231 -0.77 16.91 -17.72
C LEU A 231 0.41 17.86 -17.93
N ALA A 232 1.25 17.55 -18.93
CA ALA A 232 2.32 18.40 -19.43
C ALA A 232 1.72 19.53 -20.25
#